data_e5db5d689ea9311651fc3e46eaacc56f
#
_entry.id   e5db5d689ea9311651fc3e46eaacc56f
#
_cell.length_a   1.000
_cell.length_b   1.000
_cell.length_c   1.000
_cell.angle_alpha   90.00
_cell.angle_beta   90.00
_cell.angle_gamma   90.00
#
_symmetry.space_group_name_H-M   'P 1'
#
loop_
_entity.id
_entity.type
_entity.pdbx_description
1 polymer ?
#
loop_
_entity_poly.entity_id
_entity_poly.type
_entity_poly.pdbx_seq_one_letter_code
_entity_poly.pdbx_strand_id
1 'polypeptide(L)'
;MAVIAISTPQIAQATEIVAQANPQTNKQLNDLLEQGRKLVDAGDFENAIKLYTQAVPLDPRNPKIYSGIAYLEALRGNFLVSAQYYQNALILEPNNADFQYGLGFSLANLQQYDAAADAYRRATMLKRDNIQAHQGLAATLFRKGDYAGAIRTYQTILTIDPRNWQAYSAMGMAFLKQENVMKALEVLQQAAMLAPGEASIQIKLGAALLKYGDRNGGIAAFEKAAQLAPRDGDVQFQIGEIFKVEKNFEAASQAYQRALALKPTLMEANAALGEIQLAQEDYVGAIISYRRVIENIPDDAGAHFNMGLALKGRGGRETQAIGFFQKALELYQQQGNTEGVQKAQAVLREMQKKK
;
A
#
# COMPACT_ATOMS: atom_id res chain seq x y z
N MET A 1 25.64 -9.05 11.41
CA MET A 1 26.43 -7.81 11.42
C MET A 1 27.69 -8.04 10.62
N ALA A 2 27.81 -7.47 9.45
CA ALA A 2 29.07 -7.33 8.75
C ALA A 2 29.08 -5.92 8.16
N VAL A 3 29.78 -5.02 8.82
CA VAL A 3 30.08 -3.68 8.33
C VAL A 3 31.17 -3.85 7.28
N ILE A 4 30.83 -3.70 6.01
CA ILE A 4 31.85 -3.60 4.95
C ILE A 4 32.43 -2.20 5.03
N ALA A 5 33.60 -2.08 5.64
CA ALA A 5 34.43 -0.89 5.60
C ALA A 5 34.96 -0.72 4.16
N ILE A 6 34.42 0.24 3.42
CA ILE A 6 34.99 0.67 2.14
C ILE A 6 36.24 1.46 2.44
N SER A 7 37.40 0.91 2.06
CA SER A 7 38.72 1.51 2.28
C SER A 7 38.88 2.83 1.51
N THR A 8 39.32 3.85 2.22
CA THR A 8 39.59 5.22 1.79
C THR A 8 40.61 5.45 0.65
N PRO A 9 41.36 4.47 0.09
CA PRO A 9 42.31 4.75 -0.98
C PRO A 9 41.72 4.90 -2.38
N GLN A 10 40.49 4.38 -2.64
CA GLN A 10 39.88 4.49 -3.99
C GLN A 10 39.30 5.86 -4.31
N ILE A 11 38.97 6.66 -3.32
CA ILE A 11 38.44 8.03 -3.50
C ILE A 11 39.55 9.00 -3.89
N ALA A 12 40.78 8.79 -3.37
CA ALA A 12 41.91 9.66 -3.67
C ALA A 12 42.43 9.54 -5.12
N GLN A 13 42.34 8.35 -5.72
CA GLN A 13 42.74 8.14 -7.12
C GLN A 13 41.71 8.67 -8.12
N ALA A 14 40.43 8.70 -7.78
CA ALA A 14 39.38 9.30 -8.62
C ALA A 14 39.47 10.85 -8.67
N THR A 15 40.11 11.47 -7.66
CA THR A 15 40.24 12.93 -7.59
C THR A 15 41.26 13.51 -8.58
N GLU A 16 42.26 12.74 -9.02
CA GLU A 16 43.24 13.21 -10.03
C GLU A 16 42.74 13.11 -11.47
N ILE A 17 41.80 12.23 -11.78
CA ILE A 17 41.30 12.01 -13.13
C ILE A 17 40.30 13.09 -13.61
N VAL A 18 39.62 13.78 -12.66
CA VAL A 18 38.59 14.79 -12.99
C VAL A 18 39.17 16.17 -13.36
N ALA A 19 40.46 16.40 -13.19
CA ALA A 19 41.08 17.70 -13.44
C ALA A 19 41.32 18.05 -14.94
N GLN A 20 41.07 17.12 -15.87
CA GLN A 20 41.16 17.35 -17.29
C GLN A 20 40.05 16.66 -18.08
N ALA A 21 38.83 17.20 -17.98
CA ALA A 21 37.75 16.75 -18.85
C ALA A 21 38.10 17.14 -20.31
N ASN A 22 38.57 16.15 -21.07
CA ASN A 22 38.79 16.28 -22.50
C ASN A 22 37.47 16.75 -23.15
N PRO A 23 37.49 17.71 -24.11
CA PRO A 23 36.30 18.15 -24.86
C PRO A 23 35.46 16.99 -25.42
N GLN A 24 36.10 15.88 -25.76
CA GLN A 24 35.49 14.67 -26.28
C GLN A 24 34.70 13.92 -25.19
N THR A 25 35.23 13.84 -23.96
CA THR A 25 34.54 13.25 -22.78
C THR A 25 33.31 14.07 -22.41
N ASN A 26 33.40 15.39 -22.43
CA ASN A 26 32.27 16.30 -22.16
C ASN A 26 31.17 16.15 -23.21
N LYS A 27 31.54 16.01 -24.50
CA LYS A 27 30.59 15.75 -25.57
C LYS A 27 29.88 14.42 -25.35
N GLN A 28 30.61 13.35 -25.07
CA GLN A 28 30.06 12.02 -24.82
C GLN A 28 29.11 12.03 -23.62
N LEU A 29 29.48 12.70 -22.52
CA LEU A 29 28.63 12.84 -21.33
C LEU A 29 27.32 13.55 -21.70
N ASN A 30 27.39 14.69 -22.39
CA ASN A 30 26.21 15.45 -22.79
C ASN A 30 25.30 14.63 -23.73
N ASP A 31 25.88 13.90 -24.68
CA ASP A 31 25.12 13.02 -25.58
C ASP A 31 24.38 11.91 -24.80
N LEU A 32 25.04 11.28 -23.82
CA LEU A 32 24.40 10.27 -22.96
C LEU A 32 23.27 10.84 -22.12
N LEU A 33 23.48 12.01 -21.50
CA LEU A 33 22.46 12.65 -20.67
C LEU A 33 21.26 13.12 -21.49
N GLU A 34 21.51 13.68 -22.71
CA GLU A 34 20.43 14.10 -23.60
C GLU A 34 19.63 12.92 -24.14
N GLN A 35 20.29 11.85 -24.58
CA GLN A 35 19.63 10.63 -25.04
C GLN A 35 18.87 9.95 -23.89
N GLY A 36 19.49 9.89 -22.71
CA GLY A 36 18.83 9.36 -21.51
C GLY A 36 17.55 10.13 -21.19
N ARG A 37 17.58 11.47 -21.26
CA ARG A 37 16.41 12.31 -21.06
C ARG A 37 15.30 12.04 -22.09
N LYS A 38 15.64 11.90 -23.37
CA LYS A 38 14.66 11.54 -24.42
C LYS A 38 13.99 10.19 -24.13
N LEU A 39 14.76 9.22 -23.61
CA LEU A 39 14.20 7.93 -23.21
C LEU A 39 13.29 8.04 -21.98
N VAL A 40 13.61 8.89 -21.01
CA VAL A 40 12.72 9.18 -19.87
C VAL A 40 11.41 9.78 -20.35
N ASP A 41 11.46 10.76 -21.26
CA ASP A 41 10.27 11.40 -21.83
C ASP A 41 9.42 10.41 -22.66
N ALA A 42 10.05 9.39 -23.24
CA ALA A 42 9.40 8.30 -23.95
C ALA A 42 8.90 7.16 -23.01
N GLY A 43 9.19 7.22 -21.71
CA GLY A 43 8.85 6.17 -20.74
C GLY A 43 9.76 4.94 -20.75
N ASP A 44 10.83 4.96 -21.53
CA ASP A 44 11.83 3.87 -21.58
C ASP A 44 12.86 4.01 -20.47
N PHE A 45 12.40 3.77 -19.24
CA PHE A 45 13.21 3.94 -18.04
C PHE A 45 14.41 2.99 -17.99
N GLU A 46 14.27 1.78 -18.54
CA GLU A 46 15.37 0.81 -18.52
C GLU A 46 16.57 1.26 -19.35
N ASN A 47 16.34 1.72 -20.57
CA ASN A 47 17.41 2.18 -21.42
C ASN A 47 17.95 3.54 -20.95
N ALA A 48 17.11 4.42 -20.38
CA ALA A 48 17.55 5.64 -19.73
C ALA A 48 18.53 5.37 -18.59
N ILE A 49 18.24 4.40 -17.72
CA ILE A 49 19.12 3.99 -16.62
C ILE A 49 20.46 3.47 -17.17
N LYS A 50 20.45 2.67 -18.24
CA LYS A 50 21.70 2.18 -18.88
C LYS A 50 22.57 3.34 -19.34
N LEU A 51 21.99 4.37 -19.97
CA LEU A 51 22.74 5.54 -20.43
C LEU A 51 23.26 6.38 -19.26
N TYR A 52 22.44 6.62 -18.24
CA TYR A 52 22.90 7.35 -17.05
C TYR A 52 23.98 6.57 -16.28
N THR A 53 23.89 5.23 -16.24
CA THR A 53 24.95 4.40 -15.65
C THR A 53 26.28 4.52 -16.43
N GLN A 54 26.24 4.63 -17.78
CA GLN A 54 27.42 4.90 -18.59
C GLN A 54 27.96 6.32 -18.38
N ALA A 55 27.12 7.27 -18.01
CA ALA A 55 27.54 8.65 -17.70
C ALA A 55 28.26 8.77 -16.34
N VAL A 56 27.99 7.86 -15.38
CA VAL A 56 28.62 7.90 -14.04
C VAL A 56 30.16 7.94 -14.08
N PRO A 57 30.88 7.06 -14.82
CA PRO A 57 32.34 7.11 -14.88
C PRO A 57 32.89 8.35 -15.58
N LEU A 58 32.09 9.03 -16.42
CA LEU A 58 32.50 10.26 -17.12
C LEU A 58 32.40 11.50 -16.23
N ASP A 59 31.44 11.50 -15.28
CA ASP A 59 31.28 12.56 -14.27
C ASP A 59 30.83 11.96 -12.91
N PRO A 60 31.76 11.31 -12.19
CA PRO A 60 31.46 10.60 -10.94
C PRO A 60 31.13 11.54 -9.76
N ARG A 61 31.30 12.86 -9.93
CA ARG A 61 30.97 13.86 -8.91
C ARG A 61 29.66 14.59 -9.18
N ASN A 62 28.88 14.14 -10.14
CA ASN A 62 27.59 14.75 -10.48
C ASN A 62 26.45 14.06 -9.70
N PRO A 63 25.95 14.64 -8.63
CA PRO A 63 24.92 14.02 -7.81
C PRO A 63 23.59 13.87 -8.58
N LYS A 64 23.38 14.67 -9.65
CA LYS A 64 22.17 14.61 -10.48
C LYS A 64 22.11 13.33 -11.32
N ILE A 65 23.23 12.76 -11.71
CA ILE A 65 23.24 11.48 -12.43
C ILE A 65 22.78 10.37 -11.49
N TYR A 66 23.32 10.31 -10.28
CA TYR A 66 22.94 9.33 -9.27
C TYR A 66 21.46 9.49 -8.88
N SER A 67 21.00 10.70 -8.60
CA SER A 67 19.60 10.95 -8.25
C SER A 67 18.65 10.67 -9.41
N GLY A 68 19.07 10.90 -10.65
CA GLY A 68 18.31 10.53 -11.84
C GLY A 68 18.12 9.02 -11.96
N ILE A 69 19.19 8.23 -11.78
CA ILE A 69 19.08 6.76 -11.75
C ILE A 69 18.17 6.32 -10.58
N ALA A 70 18.39 6.90 -9.39
CA ALA A 70 17.59 6.58 -8.21
C ALA A 70 16.10 6.80 -8.44
N TYR A 71 15.74 7.92 -9.03
CA TYR A 71 14.35 8.25 -9.36
C TYR A 71 13.73 7.24 -10.34
N LEU A 72 14.44 6.90 -11.41
CA LEU A 72 13.96 5.94 -12.42
C LEU A 72 13.83 4.53 -11.82
N GLU A 73 14.75 4.12 -10.97
CA GLU A 73 14.65 2.83 -10.26
C GLU A 73 13.47 2.81 -9.30
N ALA A 74 13.17 3.92 -8.62
CA ALA A 74 11.96 4.03 -7.80
C ALA A 74 10.67 3.90 -8.62
N LEU A 75 10.61 4.49 -9.82
CA LEU A 75 9.46 4.35 -10.74
C LEU A 75 9.26 2.91 -11.21
N ARG A 76 10.34 2.13 -11.32
CA ARG A 76 10.29 0.69 -11.65
C ARG A 76 10.00 -0.21 -10.44
N GLY A 77 9.88 0.36 -9.25
CA GLY A 77 9.69 -0.40 -8.02
C GLY A 77 10.97 -1.00 -7.41
N ASN A 78 12.14 -0.71 -7.96
CA ASN A 78 13.44 -1.20 -7.49
C ASN A 78 13.95 -0.34 -6.33
N PHE A 79 13.18 -0.29 -5.24
CA PHE A 79 13.41 0.64 -4.12
C PHE A 79 14.75 0.45 -3.43
N LEU A 80 15.30 -0.78 -3.38
CA LEU A 80 16.63 -1.02 -2.81
C LEU A 80 17.73 -0.32 -3.61
N VAL A 81 17.71 -0.49 -4.92
CA VAL A 81 18.67 0.14 -5.83
C VAL A 81 18.50 1.66 -5.81
N SER A 82 17.26 2.13 -5.84
CA SER A 82 16.93 3.56 -5.69
C SER A 82 17.52 4.16 -4.42
N ALA A 83 17.34 3.52 -3.26
CA ALA A 83 17.90 3.99 -1.99
C ALA A 83 19.44 4.09 -2.04
N GLN A 84 20.12 3.10 -2.62
CA GLN A 84 21.57 3.12 -2.77
C GLN A 84 22.04 4.29 -3.63
N TYR A 85 21.39 4.54 -4.77
CA TYR A 85 21.75 5.66 -5.62
C TYR A 85 21.45 7.03 -5.00
N TYR A 86 20.35 7.18 -4.24
CA TYR A 86 20.13 8.41 -3.46
C TYR A 86 21.18 8.60 -2.37
N GLN A 87 21.64 7.54 -1.71
CA GLN A 87 22.75 7.62 -0.75
C GLN A 87 24.04 8.09 -1.45
N ASN A 88 24.36 7.59 -2.64
CA ASN A 88 25.50 8.06 -3.42
C ASN A 88 25.36 9.55 -3.79
N ALA A 89 24.19 9.99 -4.18
CA ALA A 89 23.93 11.41 -4.43
C ALA A 89 24.13 12.27 -3.17
N LEU A 90 23.69 11.76 -2.02
CA LEU A 90 23.83 12.45 -0.71
C LEU A 90 25.26 12.45 -0.15
N ILE A 91 26.14 11.54 -0.57
CA ILE A 91 27.58 11.64 -0.28
C ILE A 91 28.16 12.90 -0.91
N LEU A 92 27.68 13.26 -2.11
CA LEU A 92 28.14 14.41 -2.87
C LEU A 92 27.45 15.71 -2.43
N GLU A 93 26.15 15.65 -2.16
CA GLU A 93 25.33 16.78 -1.68
C GLU A 93 24.52 16.40 -0.43
N PRO A 94 25.13 16.38 0.76
CA PRO A 94 24.45 15.93 1.99
C PRO A 94 23.22 16.74 2.38
N ASN A 95 23.18 18.01 2.00
CA ASN A 95 22.10 18.95 2.33
C ASN A 95 21.10 19.16 1.18
N ASN A 96 20.92 18.18 0.32
CA ASN A 96 19.94 18.25 -0.73
C ASN A 96 18.58 17.68 -0.25
N ALA A 97 17.57 18.55 -0.10
CA ALA A 97 16.26 18.17 0.41
C ALA A 97 15.53 17.15 -0.49
N ASP A 98 15.70 17.27 -1.81
CA ASP A 98 15.01 16.42 -2.78
C ASP A 98 15.62 15.01 -2.77
N PHE A 99 16.93 14.89 -2.58
CA PHE A 99 17.59 13.58 -2.44
C PHE A 99 17.20 12.90 -1.12
N GLN A 100 17.11 13.65 -0.01
CA GLN A 100 16.60 13.14 1.26
C GLN A 100 15.15 12.68 1.15
N TYR A 101 14.32 13.43 0.44
CA TYR A 101 12.94 13.03 0.14
C TYR A 101 12.88 11.73 -0.68
N GLY A 102 13.65 11.62 -1.76
CA GLY A 102 13.72 10.41 -2.59
C GLY A 102 14.24 9.19 -1.83
N LEU A 103 15.25 9.37 -0.97
CA LEU A 103 15.73 8.32 -0.07
C LEU A 103 14.63 7.88 0.90
N GLY A 104 13.95 8.84 1.52
CA GLY A 104 12.82 8.55 2.42
C GLY A 104 11.71 7.76 1.74
N PHE A 105 11.35 8.12 0.50
CA PHE A 105 10.37 7.41 -0.29
C PHE A 105 10.79 5.96 -0.57
N SER A 106 12.02 5.74 -0.99
CA SER A 106 12.54 4.41 -1.29
C SER A 106 12.58 3.52 -0.05
N LEU A 107 13.08 4.05 1.08
CA LEU A 107 13.13 3.34 2.35
C LEU A 107 11.73 3.01 2.93
N ALA A 108 10.76 3.92 2.76
CA ALA A 108 9.39 3.69 3.20
C ALA A 108 8.72 2.54 2.43
N ASN A 109 8.99 2.41 1.12
CA ASN A 109 8.51 1.30 0.31
C ASN A 109 9.22 -0.02 0.64
N LEU A 110 10.45 0.02 1.16
CA LEU A 110 11.14 -1.15 1.74
C LEU A 110 10.68 -1.47 3.17
N GLN A 111 9.69 -0.77 3.70
CA GLN A 111 9.19 -0.87 5.07
C GLN A 111 10.27 -0.57 6.15
N GLN A 112 11.35 0.08 5.77
CA GLN A 112 12.40 0.55 6.68
C GLN A 112 11.97 1.88 7.30
N TYR A 113 10.91 1.85 8.11
CA TYR A 113 10.21 3.05 8.55
C TYR A 113 11.05 4.00 9.41
N ASP A 114 11.98 3.49 10.21
CA ASP A 114 12.87 4.34 11.02
C ASP A 114 13.80 5.17 10.14
N ALA A 115 14.52 4.52 9.24
CA ALA A 115 15.43 5.18 8.31
C ALA A 115 14.69 6.12 7.35
N ALA A 116 13.49 5.71 6.89
CA ALA A 116 12.64 6.55 6.06
C ALA A 116 12.21 7.84 6.78
N ALA A 117 11.77 7.72 8.05
CA ALA A 117 11.39 8.87 8.86
C ALA A 117 12.58 9.82 9.08
N ASP A 118 13.79 9.30 9.29
CA ASP A 118 14.99 10.13 9.44
C ASP A 118 15.34 10.88 8.15
N ALA A 119 15.25 10.22 6.98
CA ALA A 119 15.46 10.86 5.69
C ALA A 119 14.42 11.96 5.43
N TYR A 120 13.14 11.68 5.66
CA TYR A 120 12.09 12.69 5.53
C TYR A 120 12.24 13.85 6.53
N ARG A 121 12.65 13.61 7.79
CA ARG A 121 12.94 14.69 8.73
C ARG A 121 14.04 15.60 8.22
N ARG A 122 15.11 15.05 7.67
CA ARG A 122 16.18 15.85 7.05
C ARG A 122 15.65 16.67 5.88
N ALA A 123 14.81 16.06 5.02
CA ALA A 123 14.17 16.79 3.92
C ALA A 123 13.32 17.98 4.42
N THR A 124 12.52 17.78 5.47
CA THR A 124 11.70 18.85 6.06
C THR A 124 12.49 19.90 6.80
N MET A 125 13.66 19.56 7.39
CA MET A 125 14.55 20.56 8.00
C MET A 125 15.23 21.45 6.96
N LEU A 126 15.62 20.87 5.81
CA LEU A 126 16.25 21.56 4.71
C LEU A 126 15.26 22.43 3.92
N LYS A 127 14.03 21.98 3.76
CA LYS A 127 12.95 22.68 3.06
C LYS A 127 11.66 22.61 3.87
N ARG A 128 11.49 23.59 4.77
CA ARG A 128 10.45 23.59 5.81
C ARG A 128 9.02 23.64 5.27
N ASP A 129 8.82 24.22 4.10
CA ASP A 129 7.54 24.35 3.41
C ASP A 129 7.22 23.21 2.45
N ASN A 130 8.08 22.19 2.38
CA ASN A 130 7.87 21.02 1.52
C ASN A 130 6.76 20.12 2.09
N ILE A 131 5.52 20.40 1.69
CA ILE A 131 4.34 19.62 2.10
C ILE A 131 4.50 18.14 1.76
N GLN A 132 5.09 17.78 0.61
CA GLN A 132 5.28 16.40 0.19
C GLN A 132 6.22 15.64 1.14
N ALA A 133 7.30 16.29 1.59
CA ALA A 133 8.20 15.68 2.57
C ALA A 133 7.53 15.49 3.94
N HIS A 134 6.73 16.45 4.38
CA HIS A 134 5.91 16.31 5.58
C HIS A 134 4.85 15.20 5.43
N GLN A 135 4.19 15.08 4.27
CA GLN A 135 3.24 13.99 4.00
C GLN A 135 3.93 12.63 4.04
N GLY A 136 5.12 12.50 3.41
CA GLY A 136 5.93 11.29 3.47
C GLY A 136 6.33 10.91 4.90
N LEU A 137 6.78 11.89 5.70
CA LEU A 137 7.09 11.70 7.10
C LEU A 137 5.87 11.22 7.90
N ALA A 138 4.75 11.93 7.78
CA ALA A 138 3.54 11.60 8.53
C ALA A 138 3.00 10.21 8.17
N ALA A 139 2.97 9.86 6.88
CA ALA A 139 2.56 8.54 6.42
C ALA A 139 3.49 7.43 6.92
N THR A 140 4.80 7.69 6.96
CA THR A 140 5.80 6.75 7.48
C THR A 140 5.61 6.53 8.98
N LEU A 141 5.44 7.61 9.75
CA LEU A 141 5.17 7.54 11.19
C LEU A 141 3.85 6.79 11.48
N PHE A 142 2.82 7.04 10.68
CA PHE A 142 1.56 6.32 10.80
C PHE A 142 1.74 4.81 10.56
N ARG A 143 2.46 4.41 9.51
CA ARG A 143 2.74 2.99 9.21
C ARG A 143 3.60 2.33 10.28
N LYS A 144 4.53 3.09 10.88
CA LYS A 144 5.34 2.64 12.03
C LYS A 144 4.49 2.44 13.30
N GLY A 145 3.28 3.02 13.38
CA GLY A 145 2.45 3.05 14.58
C GLY A 145 2.68 4.26 15.50
N ASP A 146 3.58 5.18 15.13
CA ASP A 146 3.74 6.47 15.83
C ASP A 146 2.65 7.45 15.38
N TYR A 147 1.42 7.16 15.83
CA TYR A 147 0.27 8.00 15.48
C TYR A 147 0.38 9.41 16.06
N ALA A 148 1.02 9.56 17.23
CA ALA A 148 1.24 10.88 17.82
C ALA A 148 2.21 11.72 16.99
N GLY A 149 3.29 11.13 16.51
CA GLY A 149 4.23 11.77 15.58
C GLY A 149 3.58 12.14 14.26
N ALA A 150 2.76 11.23 13.70
CA ALA A 150 2.01 11.48 12.48
C ALA A 150 1.06 12.68 12.63
N ILE A 151 0.29 12.75 13.72
CA ILE A 151 -0.64 13.86 14.02
C ILE A 151 0.13 15.19 14.08
N ARG A 152 1.24 15.27 14.83
CA ARG A 152 2.06 16.50 14.89
C ARG A 152 2.54 16.92 13.51
N THR A 153 2.94 15.97 12.68
CA THR A 153 3.40 16.26 11.32
C THR A 153 2.27 16.75 10.42
N TYR A 154 1.07 16.16 10.52
CA TYR A 154 -0.12 16.67 9.82
C TYR A 154 -0.50 18.08 10.30
N GLN A 155 -0.40 18.37 11.59
CA GLN A 155 -0.59 19.74 12.12
C GLN A 155 0.39 20.73 11.50
N THR A 156 1.67 20.33 11.28
CA THR A 156 2.64 21.18 10.56
C THR A 156 2.19 21.44 9.13
N ILE A 157 1.68 20.44 8.41
CA ILE A 157 1.12 20.64 7.07
C ILE A 157 -0.01 21.66 7.11
N LEU A 158 -0.91 21.57 8.09
CA LEU A 158 -2.04 22.49 8.24
C LEU A 158 -1.62 23.92 8.64
N THR A 159 -0.42 24.09 9.21
CA THR A 159 0.18 25.41 9.43
C THR A 159 0.67 26.02 8.11
N ILE A 160 1.18 25.21 7.18
CA ILE A 160 1.64 25.65 5.86
C ILE A 160 0.45 25.86 4.91
N ASP A 161 -0.46 24.89 4.88
CA ASP A 161 -1.69 24.91 4.07
C ASP A 161 -2.91 24.56 4.93
N PRO A 162 -3.60 25.57 5.48
CA PRO A 162 -4.78 25.37 6.34
C PRO A 162 -5.97 24.72 5.63
N ARG A 163 -5.97 24.65 4.29
CA ARG A 163 -7.04 24.05 3.49
C ARG A 163 -6.71 22.65 2.98
N ASN A 164 -5.63 22.06 3.47
CA ASN A 164 -5.20 20.72 3.06
C ASN A 164 -6.13 19.64 3.65
N TRP A 165 -7.19 19.33 2.92
CA TRP A 165 -8.17 18.32 3.34
C TRP A 165 -7.55 16.92 3.49
N GLN A 166 -6.51 16.59 2.70
CA GLN A 166 -5.81 15.31 2.81
C GLN A 166 -5.15 15.16 4.18
N ALA A 167 -4.52 16.24 4.69
CA ALA A 167 -3.91 16.25 6.02
C ALA A 167 -4.98 16.07 7.11
N TYR A 168 -6.10 16.78 7.04
CA TYR A 168 -7.23 16.56 7.96
C TYR A 168 -7.74 15.13 7.93
N SER A 169 -7.97 14.58 6.74
CA SER A 169 -8.46 13.22 6.55
C SER A 169 -7.51 12.16 7.10
N ALA A 170 -6.21 12.32 6.86
CA ALA A 170 -5.18 11.41 7.37
C ALA A 170 -4.98 11.55 8.89
N MET A 171 -5.05 12.77 9.42
CA MET A 171 -5.00 13.04 10.86
C MET A 171 -6.20 12.39 11.59
N GLY A 172 -7.38 12.40 10.96
CA GLY A 172 -8.56 11.71 11.48
C GLY A 172 -8.34 10.21 11.64
N MET A 173 -7.73 9.59 10.64
CA MET A 173 -7.36 8.17 10.74
C MET A 173 -6.34 7.88 11.85
N ALA A 174 -5.37 8.79 12.05
CA ALA A 174 -4.40 8.66 13.13
C ALA A 174 -5.07 8.78 14.52
N PHE A 175 -6.03 9.69 14.68
CA PHE A 175 -6.83 9.77 15.90
C PHE A 175 -7.70 8.53 16.14
N LEU A 176 -8.29 7.93 15.08
CA LEU A 176 -9.02 6.68 15.22
C LEU A 176 -8.13 5.51 15.68
N LYS A 177 -6.87 5.47 15.22
CA LYS A 177 -5.88 4.48 15.68
C LYS A 177 -5.46 4.70 17.13
N GLN A 178 -5.53 5.92 17.63
CA GLN A 178 -5.34 6.27 19.04
C GLN A 178 -6.63 6.13 19.88
N GLU A 179 -7.71 5.64 19.31
CA GLU A 179 -9.04 5.53 19.94
C GLU A 179 -9.65 6.88 20.35
N ASN A 180 -9.11 7.99 19.87
CA ASN A 180 -9.63 9.32 20.12
C ASN A 180 -10.70 9.69 19.07
N VAL A 181 -11.87 9.05 19.21
CA VAL A 181 -12.94 9.14 18.21
C VAL A 181 -13.49 10.57 18.09
N MET A 182 -13.59 11.32 19.20
CA MET A 182 -14.09 12.70 19.16
C MET A 182 -13.22 13.62 18.30
N LYS A 183 -11.89 13.57 18.50
CA LYS A 183 -10.96 14.36 17.65
C LYS A 183 -10.95 13.87 16.21
N ALA A 184 -11.10 12.57 15.99
CA ALA A 184 -11.23 12.04 14.64
C ALA A 184 -12.44 12.61 13.91
N LEU A 185 -13.60 12.64 14.55
CA LEU A 185 -14.82 13.21 13.99
C LEU A 185 -14.64 14.70 13.66
N GLU A 186 -14.09 15.49 14.58
CA GLU A 186 -13.83 16.92 14.39
C GLU A 186 -13.01 17.16 13.09
N VAL A 187 -11.86 16.49 12.96
CA VAL A 187 -10.97 16.74 11.82
C VAL A 187 -11.48 16.13 10.51
N LEU A 188 -12.23 15.00 10.57
CA LEU A 188 -12.87 14.41 9.39
C LEU A 188 -14.03 15.28 8.88
N GLN A 189 -14.78 15.94 9.78
CA GLN A 189 -15.79 16.92 9.40
C GLN A 189 -15.14 18.13 8.69
N GLN A 190 -14.00 18.62 9.19
CA GLN A 190 -13.23 19.67 8.51
C GLN A 190 -12.80 19.22 7.10
N ALA A 191 -12.27 17.99 6.96
CA ALA A 191 -11.94 17.45 5.64
C ALA A 191 -13.17 17.41 4.72
N ALA A 192 -14.34 16.97 5.23
CA ALA A 192 -15.58 16.88 4.45
C ALA A 192 -16.15 18.26 4.04
N MET A 193 -15.91 19.29 4.84
CA MET A 193 -16.27 20.67 4.48
C MET A 193 -15.35 21.23 3.38
N LEU A 194 -14.05 20.90 3.43
CA LEU A 194 -13.07 21.39 2.46
C LEU A 194 -13.17 20.65 1.12
N ALA A 195 -13.53 19.36 1.13
CA ALA A 195 -13.65 18.54 -0.05
C ALA A 195 -14.95 17.69 -0.02
N PRO A 196 -16.11 18.32 -0.20
CA PRO A 196 -17.41 17.66 -0.05
C PRO A 196 -17.71 16.59 -1.11
N GLY A 197 -16.97 16.60 -2.24
CA GLY A 197 -17.08 15.64 -3.33
C GLY A 197 -16.24 14.37 -3.14
N GLU A 198 -15.45 14.28 -2.08
CA GLU A 198 -14.53 13.16 -1.86
C GLU A 198 -15.20 12.01 -1.11
N ALA A 199 -15.56 10.94 -1.84
CA ALA A 199 -16.18 9.74 -1.27
C ALA A 199 -15.33 9.11 -0.15
N SER A 200 -14.01 9.11 -0.30
CA SER A 200 -13.08 8.54 0.68
C SER A 200 -13.13 9.21 2.05
N ILE A 201 -13.49 10.48 2.12
CA ILE A 201 -13.68 11.20 3.38
C ILE A 201 -14.97 10.75 4.05
N GLN A 202 -16.05 10.60 3.28
CA GLN A 202 -17.35 10.14 3.80
C GLN A 202 -17.26 8.71 4.37
N ILE A 203 -16.46 7.83 3.74
CA ILE A 203 -16.19 6.48 4.28
C ILE A 203 -15.50 6.57 5.64
N LYS A 204 -14.46 7.39 5.76
CA LYS A 204 -13.73 7.55 7.03
C LYS A 204 -14.60 8.19 8.12
N LEU A 205 -15.40 9.17 7.73
CA LEU A 205 -16.36 9.82 8.63
C LEU A 205 -17.43 8.82 9.11
N GLY A 206 -17.97 8.01 8.21
CA GLY A 206 -18.90 6.95 8.53
C GLY A 206 -18.33 5.93 9.51
N ALA A 207 -17.11 5.48 9.26
CA ALA A 207 -16.40 4.57 10.18
C ALA A 207 -16.17 5.20 11.57
N ALA A 208 -15.83 6.49 11.62
CA ALA A 208 -15.67 7.22 12.87
C ALA A 208 -16.99 7.36 13.64
N LEU A 209 -18.09 7.66 12.93
CA LEU A 209 -19.44 7.77 13.51
C LEU A 209 -19.91 6.43 14.08
N LEU A 210 -19.71 5.31 13.37
CA LEU A 210 -20.02 3.98 13.89
C LEU A 210 -19.22 3.69 15.17
N LYS A 211 -17.92 3.98 15.17
CA LYS A 211 -17.07 3.79 16.35
C LYS A 211 -17.46 4.69 17.51
N TYR A 212 -18.05 5.84 17.24
CA TYR A 212 -18.64 6.75 18.25
C TYR A 212 -19.97 6.23 18.82
N GLY A 213 -20.64 5.33 18.10
CA GLY A 213 -21.96 4.80 18.43
C GLY A 213 -23.11 5.47 17.66
N ASP A 214 -22.83 6.46 16.82
CA ASP A 214 -23.84 7.05 15.93
C ASP A 214 -24.00 6.20 14.65
N ARG A 215 -24.81 5.14 14.81
CA ARG A 215 -25.09 4.21 13.71
C ARG A 215 -25.78 4.88 12.52
N ASN A 216 -26.75 5.76 12.80
CA ASN A 216 -27.53 6.41 11.75
C ASN A 216 -26.66 7.40 10.95
N GLY A 217 -25.86 8.20 11.64
CA GLY A 217 -24.91 9.11 11.00
C GLY A 217 -23.85 8.33 10.19
N GLY A 218 -23.37 7.21 10.70
CA GLY A 218 -22.44 6.35 9.99
C GLY A 218 -23.00 5.82 8.66
N ILE A 219 -24.22 5.26 8.70
CA ILE A 219 -24.92 4.77 7.50
C ILE A 219 -25.13 5.92 6.48
N ALA A 220 -25.61 7.08 6.94
CA ALA A 220 -25.82 8.24 6.07
C ALA A 220 -24.51 8.72 5.39
N ALA A 221 -23.39 8.66 6.09
CA ALA A 221 -22.09 8.99 5.51
C ALA A 221 -21.68 7.97 4.42
N PHE A 222 -21.94 6.67 4.61
CA PHE A 222 -21.67 5.66 3.57
C PHE A 222 -22.59 5.79 2.36
N GLU A 223 -23.86 6.08 2.58
CA GLU A 223 -24.79 6.36 1.48
C GLU A 223 -24.33 7.57 0.67
N LYS A 224 -23.84 8.62 1.34
CA LYS A 224 -23.26 9.76 0.67
C LYS A 224 -21.99 9.41 -0.10
N ALA A 225 -21.12 8.54 0.45
CA ALA A 225 -19.95 8.05 -0.27
C ALA A 225 -20.35 7.29 -1.55
N ALA A 226 -21.36 6.42 -1.45
CA ALA A 226 -21.88 5.68 -2.59
C ALA A 226 -22.52 6.60 -3.66
N GLN A 227 -23.17 7.69 -3.24
CA GLN A 227 -23.71 8.71 -4.17
C GLN A 227 -22.61 9.50 -4.87
N LEU A 228 -21.50 9.81 -4.16
CA LEU A 228 -20.37 10.53 -4.73
C LEU A 228 -19.55 9.69 -5.71
N ALA A 229 -19.49 8.38 -5.49
CA ALA A 229 -18.79 7.43 -6.36
C ALA A 229 -19.69 6.25 -6.79
N PRO A 230 -20.76 6.51 -7.55
CA PRO A 230 -21.82 5.52 -7.83
C PRO A 230 -21.37 4.37 -8.72
N ARG A 231 -20.27 4.52 -9.44
CA ARG A 231 -19.68 3.50 -10.33
C ARG A 231 -18.35 2.94 -9.82
N ASP A 232 -18.01 3.20 -8.60
CA ASP A 232 -16.77 2.73 -7.99
C ASP A 232 -17.05 1.48 -7.15
N GLY A 233 -16.71 0.31 -7.69
CA GLY A 233 -16.87 -0.96 -7.00
C GLY A 233 -15.97 -1.08 -5.76
N ASP A 234 -14.83 -0.43 -5.75
CA ASP A 234 -13.92 -0.45 -4.61
C ASP A 234 -14.49 0.36 -3.43
N VAL A 235 -15.21 1.46 -3.70
CA VAL A 235 -15.96 2.21 -2.66
C VAL A 235 -17.03 1.32 -2.03
N GLN A 236 -17.82 0.60 -2.84
CA GLN A 236 -18.85 -0.32 -2.32
C GLN A 236 -18.24 -1.46 -1.52
N PHE A 237 -17.10 -1.99 -1.95
CA PHE A 237 -16.36 -3.02 -1.22
C PHE A 237 -15.89 -2.51 0.15
N GLN A 238 -15.29 -1.31 0.21
CA GLN A 238 -14.84 -0.70 1.48
C GLN A 238 -16.01 -0.49 2.45
N ILE A 239 -17.17 -0.07 1.97
CA ILE A 239 -18.39 0.05 2.77
C ILE A 239 -18.80 -1.33 3.32
N GLY A 240 -18.74 -2.36 2.48
CA GLY A 240 -19.03 -3.74 2.88
C GLY A 240 -18.11 -4.24 3.99
N GLU A 241 -16.79 -4.00 3.87
CA GLU A 241 -15.81 -4.36 4.88
C GLU A 241 -16.10 -3.69 6.24
N ILE A 242 -16.51 -2.43 6.24
CA ILE A 242 -16.85 -1.71 7.48
C ILE A 242 -18.11 -2.33 8.11
N PHE A 243 -19.16 -2.58 7.34
CA PHE A 243 -20.37 -3.23 7.86
C PHE A 243 -20.10 -4.66 8.35
N LYS A 244 -19.18 -5.39 7.71
CA LYS A 244 -18.75 -6.73 8.18
C LYS A 244 -18.08 -6.65 9.56
N VAL A 245 -17.17 -5.69 9.77
CA VAL A 245 -16.52 -5.45 11.07
C VAL A 245 -17.55 -5.09 12.14
N GLU A 246 -18.54 -4.28 11.80
CA GLU A 246 -19.66 -3.90 12.67
C GLU A 246 -20.71 -5.02 12.86
N LYS A 247 -20.45 -6.21 12.29
CA LYS A 247 -21.36 -7.37 12.30
C LYS A 247 -22.75 -7.07 11.72
N ASN A 248 -22.87 -6.04 10.89
CA ASN A 248 -24.07 -5.78 10.11
C ASN A 248 -23.99 -6.54 8.78
N PHE A 249 -24.16 -7.86 8.86
CA PHE A 249 -23.95 -8.77 7.74
C PHE A 249 -24.93 -8.54 6.56
N GLU A 250 -26.13 -8.05 6.84
CA GLU A 250 -27.09 -7.71 5.79
C GLU A 250 -26.59 -6.54 4.93
N ALA A 251 -26.24 -5.42 5.57
CA ALA A 251 -25.69 -4.25 4.88
C ALA A 251 -24.36 -4.57 4.18
N ALA A 252 -23.49 -5.39 4.82
CA ALA A 252 -22.25 -5.85 4.22
C ALA A 252 -22.51 -6.65 2.93
N SER A 253 -23.43 -7.63 2.96
CA SER A 253 -23.78 -8.43 1.80
C SER A 253 -24.31 -7.57 0.65
N GLN A 254 -25.19 -6.62 0.93
CA GLN A 254 -25.70 -5.69 -0.08
C GLN A 254 -24.59 -4.83 -0.70
N ALA A 255 -23.67 -4.34 0.12
CA ALA A 255 -22.53 -3.54 -0.35
C ALA A 255 -21.58 -4.39 -1.24
N TYR A 256 -21.26 -5.63 -0.84
CA TYR A 256 -20.47 -6.55 -1.67
C TYR A 256 -21.16 -6.92 -2.98
N GLN A 257 -22.47 -7.14 -2.96
CA GLN A 257 -23.22 -7.40 -4.20
C GLN A 257 -23.19 -6.21 -5.16
N ARG A 258 -23.29 -4.97 -4.63
CA ARG A 258 -23.13 -3.75 -5.45
C ARG A 258 -21.70 -3.64 -5.98
N ALA A 259 -20.69 -3.92 -5.16
CA ALA A 259 -19.29 -3.96 -5.59
C ALA A 259 -19.08 -4.92 -6.75
N LEU A 260 -19.61 -6.14 -6.64
CA LEU A 260 -19.53 -7.18 -7.66
C LEU A 260 -20.34 -6.87 -8.93
N ALA A 261 -21.46 -6.16 -8.81
CA ALA A 261 -22.20 -5.68 -9.97
C ALA A 261 -21.41 -4.64 -10.78
N LEU A 262 -20.59 -3.82 -10.11
CA LEU A 262 -19.74 -2.80 -10.73
C LEU A 262 -18.40 -3.36 -11.20
N LYS A 263 -17.81 -4.29 -10.42
CA LYS A 263 -16.48 -4.89 -10.64
C LYS A 263 -16.54 -6.40 -10.40
N PRO A 264 -17.02 -7.18 -11.39
CA PRO A 264 -17.22 -8.63 -11.23
C PRO A 264 -15.95 -9.42 -10.92
N THR A 265 -14.78 -8.85 -11.21
CA THR A 265 -13.45 -9.44 -10.98
C THR A 265 -12.91 -9.18 -9.57
N LEU A 266 -13.68 -8.54 -8.68
CA LEU A 266 -13.25 -8.28 -7.30
C LEU A 266 -13.42 -9.55 -6.46
N MET A 267 -12.39 -10.42 -6.48
CA MET A 267 -12.48 -11.74 -5.84
C MET A 267 -12.53 -11.65 -4.32
N GLU A 268 -11.96 -10.61 -3.74
CA GLU A 268 -12.06 -10.30 -2.31
C GLU A 268 -13.50 -10.09 -1.87
N ALA A 269 -14.31 -9.43 -2.70
CA ALA A 269 -15.74 -9.24 -2.43
C ALA A 269 -16.54 -10.56 -2.54
N ASN A 270 -16.18 -11.44 -3.49
CA ASN A 270 -16.79 -12.78 -3.57
C ASN A 270 -16.41 -13.61 -2.33
N ALA A 271 -15.15 -13.59 -1.89
CA ALA A 271 -14.70 -14.30 -0.69
C ALA A 271 -15.43 -13.80 0.55
N ALA A 272 -15.49 -12.48 0.75
CA ALA A 272 -16.17 -11.86 1.90
C ALA A 272 -17.68 -12.14 1.92
N LEU A 273 -18.33 -12.10 0.76
CA LEU A 273 -19.75 -12.47 0.62
C LEU A 273 -19.95 -13.95 0.97
N GLY A 274 -19.08 -14.83 0.47
CA GLY A 274 -19.11 -16.26 0.77
C GLY A 274 -18.95 -16.56 2.27
N GLU A 275 -18.08 -15.81 2.97
CA GLU A 275 -17.92 -15.93 4.43
C GLU A 275 -19.23 -15.59 5.17
N ILE A 276 -19.87 -14.49 4.79
CA ILE A 276 -21.16 -14.09 5.40
C ILE A 276 -22.23 -15.14 5.11
N GLN A 277 -22.33 -15.61 3.88
CA GLN A 277 -23.30 -16.63 3.47
C GLN A 277 -23.10 -17.95 4.23
N LEU A 278 -21.82 -18.37 4.44
CA LEU A 278 -21.52 -19.51 5.29
C LEU A 278 -21.99 -19.31 6.74
N ALA A 279 -21.71 -18.14 7.32
CA ALA A 279 -22.10 -17.81 8.68
C ALA A 279 -23.62 -17.73 8.86
N GLN A 280 -24.36 -17.41 7.80
CA GLN A 280 -25.82 -17.38 7.74
C GLN A 280 -26.46 -18.72 7.29
N GLU A 281 -25.64 -19.74 7.10
CA GLU A 281 -26.06 -21.06 6.59
C GLU A 281 -26.66 -21.02 5.17
N ASP A 282 -26.45 -19.93 4.42
CA ASP A 282 -26.74 -19.89 2.99
C ASP A 282 -25.66 -20.63 2.22
N TYR A 283 -25.68 -21.95 2.33
CA TYR A 283 -24.70 -22.82 1.68
C TYR A 283 -24.73 -22.74 0.16
N VAL A 284 -25.88 -22.45 -0.43
CA VAL A 284 -26.01 -22.33 -1.90
C VAL A 284 -25.32 -21.07 -2.38
N GLY A 285 -25.58 -19.95 -1.74
CA GLY A 285 -24.90 -18.69 -2.00
C GLY A 285 -23.40 -18.81 -1.82
N ALA A 286 -22.96 -19.38 -0.69
CA ALA A 286 -21.54 -19.59 -0.39
C ALA A 286 -20.83 -20.44 -1.48
N ILE A 287 -21.45 -21.52 -1.96
CA ILE A 287 -20.92 -22.33 -3.07
C ILE A 287 -20.73 -21.49 -4.32
N ILE A 288 -21.67 -20.62 -4.66
CA ILE A 288 -21.59 -19.75 -5.85
C ILE A 288 -20.43 -18.76 -5.69
N SER A 289 -20.35 -18.12 -4.53
CA SER A 289 -19.32 -17.11 -4.24
C SER A 289 -17.91 -17.73 -4.27
N TYR A 290 -17.67 -18.84 -3.57
CA TYR A 290 -16.37 -19.49 -3.56
C TYR A 290 -16.00 -20.15 -4.90
N ARG A 291 -16.96 -20.62 -5.67
CA ARG A 291 -16.68 -21.10 -7.03
C ARG A 291 -16.06 -20.00 -7.88
N ARG A 292 -16.59 -18.78 -7.84
CA ARG A 292 -16.03 -17.65 -8.59
C ARG A 292 -14.61 -17.31 -8.13
N VAL A 293 -14.33 -17.40 -6.82
CA VAL A 293 -12.96 -17.20 -6.31
C VAL A 293 -12.04 -18.27 -6.88
N ILE A 294 -12.40 -19.55 -6.79
CA ILE A 294 -11.56 -20.67 -7.24
C ILE A 294 -11.34 -20.65 -8.75
N GLU A 295 -12.35 -20.25 -9.55
CA GLU A 295 -12.22 -20.12 -11.01
C GLU A 295 -11.22 -19.05 -11.42
N ASN A 296 -11.04 -17.99 -10.62
CA ASN A 296 -10.11 -16.90 -10.90
C ASN A 296 -8.78 -17.01 -10.14
N ILE A 297 -8.79 -17.63 -8.97
CA ILE A 297 -7.62 -17.85 -8.09
C ILE A 297 -7.61 -19.33 -7.68
N PRO A 298 -7.18 -20.24 -8.58
CA PRO A 298 -7.24 -21.68 -8.34
C PRO A 298 -6.43 -22.17 -7.13
N ASP A 299 -5.43 -21.39 -6.69
CA ASP A 299 -4.54 -21.72 -5.58
C ASP A 299 -4.94 -21.04 -4.26
N ASP A 300 -6.16 -20.47 -4.17
CA ASP A 300 -6.69 -19.95 -2.92
C ASP A 300 -7.12 -21.08 -1.98
N ALA A 301 -6.25 -21.42 -1.05
CA ALA A 301 -6.47 -22.47 -0.07
C ALA A 301 -7.70 -22.23 0.82
N GLY A 302 -7.96 -20.95 1.19
CA GLY A 302 -9.10 -20.54 1.98
C GLY A 302 -10.42 -20.75 1.24
N ALA A 303 -10.46 -20.38 -0.04
CA ALA A 303 -11.64 -20.57 -0.87
C ALA A 303 -11.96 -22.07 -1.05
N HIS A 304 -10.96 -22.91 -1.27
CA HIS A 304 -11.18 -24.36 -1.31
C HIS A 304 -11.68 -24.90 0.04
N PHE A 305 -11.12 -24.49 1.15
CA PHE A 305 -11.56 -24.90 2.48
C PHE A 305 -13.00 -24.50 2.74
N ASN A 306 -13.36 -23.26 2.47
CA ASN A 306 -14.70 -22.72 2.68
C ASN A 306 -15.75 -23.31 1.71
N MET A 307 -15.34 -23.62 0.47
CA MET A 307 -16.18 -24.40 -0.45
C MET A 307 -16.51 -25.79 0.13
N GLY A 308 -15.50 -26.44 0.73
CA GLY A 308 -15.70 -27.72 1.44
C GLY A 308 -16.69 -27.58 2.60
N LEU A 309 -16.61 -26.51 3.39
CA LEU A 309 -17.57 -26.22 4.46
C LEU A 309 -18.98 -25.99 3.94
N ALA A 310 -19.14 -25.24 2.86
CA ALA A 310 -20.44 -24.98 2.24
C ALA A 310 -21.08 -26.26 1.70
N LEU A 311 -20.31 -27.12 1.05
CA LEU A 311 -20.79 -28.42 0.56
C LEU A 311 -21.15 -29.38 1.70
N LYS A 312 -20.36 -29.42 2.78
CA LYS A 312 -20.64 -30.20 3.97
C LYS A 312 -21.94 -29.72 4.65
N GLY A 313 -22.09 -28.39 4.82
CA GLY A 313 -23.28 -27.80 5.43
C GLY A 313 -24.56 -28.03 4.64
N ARG A 314 -24.47 -27.96 3.31
CA ARG A 314 -25.60 -28.24 2.43
C ARG A 314 -26.10 -29.69 2.52
N GLY A 315 -25.21 -30.64 2.88
CA GLY A 315 -25.52 -32.08 2.91
C GLY A 315 -25.61 -32.74 1.53
N GLY A 316 -25.52 -34.08 1.51
CA GLY A 316 -25.62 -34.89 0.30
C GLY A 316 -24.52 -34.73 -0.72
N ARG A 317 -23.39 -34.09 -0.32
CA ARG A 317 -22.22 -33.84 -1.19
C ARG A 317 -20.89 -34.12 -0.47
N GLU A 318 -20.90 -35.09 0.44
CA GLU A 318 -19.77 -35.40 1.34
C GLU A 318 -18.50 -35.72 0.55
N THR A 319 -18.60 -36.51 -0.53
CA THR A 319 -17.44 -36.86 -1.37
C THR A 319 -16.81 -35.61 -2.03
N GLN A 320 -17.65 -34.69 -2.49
CA GLN A 320 -17.16 -33.42 -3.08
C GLN A 320 -16.52 -32.55 -2.01
N ALA A 321 -17.13 -32.43 -0.83
CA ALA A 321 -16.55 -31.67 0.28
C ALA A 321 -15.17 -32.19 0.68
N ILE A 322 -15.01 -33.54 0.78
CA ILE A 322 -13.72 -34.16 1.06
C ILE A 322 -12.66 -33.76 0.00
N GLY A 323 -13.01 -33.77 -1.29
CA GLY A 323 -12.08 -33.36 -2.35
C GLY A 323 -11.61 -31.92 -2.21
N PHE A 324 -12.52 -31.02 -1.87
CA PHE A 324 -12.14 -29.61 -1.62
C PHE A 324 -11.28 -29.44 -0.36
N PHE A 325 -11.54 -30.16 0.74
CA PHE A 325 -10.67 -30.13 1.93
C PHE A 325 -9.30 -30.73 1.66
N GLN A 326 -9.20 -31.76 0.83
CA GLN A 326 -7.90 -32.33 0.42
C GLN A 326 -7.10 -31.33 -0.40
N LYS A 327 -7.74 -30.64 -1.35
CA LYS A 327 -7.08 -29.58 -2.13
C LYS A 327 -6.65 -28.41 -1.26
N ALA A 328 -7.49 -27.96 -0.33
CA ALA A 328 -7.12 -26.95 0.64
C ALA A 328 -5.92 -27.35 1.50
N LEU A 329 -5.87 -28.61 1.98
CA LEU A 329 -4.75 -29.14 2.74
C LEU A 329 -3.44 -29.10 1.95
N GLU A 330 -3.46 -29.55 0.69
CA GLU A 330 -2.31 -29.49 -0.22
C GLU A 330 -1.80 -28.06 -0.37
N LEU A 331 -2.69 -27.10 -0.67
CA LEU A 331 -2.35 -25.69 -0.86
C LEU A 331 -1.82 -25.05 0.41
N TYR A 332 -2.44 -25.30 1.58
CA TYR A 332 -1.93 -24.81 2.86
C TYR A 332 -0.53 -25.35 3.18
N GLN A 333 -0.24 -26.60 2.83
CA GLN A 333 1.10 -27.18 2.99
C GLN A 333 2.12 -26.49 2.09
N GLN A 334 1.79 -26.26 0.82
CA GLN A 334 2.64 -25.55 -0.13
C GLN A 334 2.92 -24.11 0.30
N GLN A 335 1.93 -23.45 0.92
CA GLN A 335 2.02 -22.08 1.42
C GLN A 335 2.67 -21.97 2.81
N GLY A 336 3.00 -23.09 3.46
CA GLY A 336 3.55 -23.11 4.82
C GLY A 336 2.55 -22.65 5.90
N ASN A 337 1.26 -22.66 5.62
CA ASN A 337 0.20 -22.25 6.55
C ASN A 337 -0.16 -23.39 7.50
N THR A 338 0.56 -23.49 8.62
CA THR A 338 0.38 -24.55 9.61
C THR A 338 -1.00 -24.58 10.25
N GLU A 339 -1.63 -23.42 10.48
CA GLU A 339 -2.97 -23.32 11.03
C GLU A 339 -4.02 -23.85 10.05
N GLY A 340 -3.91 -23.48 8.77
CA GLY A 340 -4.78 -24.00 7.70
C GLY A 340 -4.66 -25.52 7.55
N VAL A 341 -3.44 -26.05 7.63
CA VAL A 341 -3.17 -27.50 7.61
C VAL A 341 -3.91 -28.19 8.76
N GLN A 342 -3.79 -27.70 9.99
CA GLN A 342 -4.47 -28.27 11.15
C GLN A 342 -6.00 -28.25 11.00
N LYS A 343 -6.57 -27.15 10.53
CA LYS A 343 -8.02 -27.02 10.29
C LYS A 343 -8.51 -28.04 9.26
N ALA A 344 -7.84 -28.12 8.12
CA ALA A 344 -8.22 -29.04 7.04
C ALA A 344 -8.11 -30.51 7.49
N GLN A 345 -7.03 -30.88 8.19
CA GLN A 345 -6.86 -32.23 8.73
C GLN A 345 -7.95 -32.59 9.76
N ALA A 346 -8.31 -31.67 10.64
CA ALA A 346 -9.34 -31.89 11.65
C ALA A 346 -10.69 -32.23 11.01
N VAL A 347 -11.11 -31.46 10.01
CA VAL A 347 -12.37 -31.70 9.30
C VAL A 347 -12.33 -33.01 8.50
N LEU A 348 -11.24 -33.33 7.82
CA LEU A 348 -11.09 -34.60 7.10
C LEU A 348 -11.19 -35.80 8.04
N ARG A 349 -10.55 -35.77 9.21
CA ARG A 349 -10.67 -36.84 10.23
C ARG A 349 -12.10 -36.99 10.76
N GLU A 350 -12.81 -35.88 10.97
CA GLU A 350 -14.22 -35.92 11.39
C GLU A 350 -15.11 -36.61 10.34
N MET A 351 -14.91 -36.27 9.05
CA MET A 351 -15.70 -36.83 7.98
C MET A 351 -15.42 -38.32 7.73
N GLN A 352 -14.19 -38.79 8.02
CA GLN A 352 -13.84 -40.22 7.91
C GLN A 352 -14.46 -41.06 9.02
N LYS A 353 -14.69 -40.51 10.22
CA LYS A 353 -15.30 -41.23 11.33
C LYS A 353 -16.83 -41.40 11.18
N LYS A 354 -17.45 -40.70 10.28
CA LYS A 354 -18.92 -40.75 10.04
C LYS A 354 -19.30 -41.73 8.90
N LYS A 355 -18.31 -42.34 8.26
CA LYS A 355 -18.47 -43.45 7.32
C LYS A 355 -18.35 -44.79 8.05
#